data_f36531966bfab6db19761645a8a7ffc6
#
_entry.id   f36531966bfab6db19761645a8a7ffc6
#
_cell.length_a   1.000
_cell.length_b   1.000
_cell.length_c   1.000
_cell.angle_alpha   90.00
_cell.angle_beta   90.00
_cell.angle_gamma   90.00
#
_symmetry.space_group_name_H-M   'P 1'
#
loop_
_entity.id
_entity.type
_entity.pdbx_description
1 polymer ?
#
loop_
_entity_poly.entity_id
_entity_poly.type
_entity_poly.pdbx_seq_one_letter_code
_entity_poly.pdbx_strand_id
1 'polypeptide(L)'
;MKRWKRFLLLGFVFILLTGCTANHSESYRWALDIFASGEYEEAAQAFEKLGDYQQSAQYAAYSRGLVLWEQGDYLNAEPYFEQCQTLLMGGQRYAYCHACALEAAGDAAGAAEAFGKLGDFEDAALHHYYNEGVDAENRKDYEKALYDYAAAGNVADASDRLLNLQGQIYNRAIELREERSYEEAIYLFTILGDYLSSARQAVECEQIFRDEQYSQADAMEMAGDLQGAYDLFSTLTGFRDAAQRASDLASRLGIPDTSESD
;
A
#
# COMPACT_ATOMS: atom_id res chain seq x y z
N MET A 1 -22.21 -42.57 -65.59
CA MET A 1 -22.99 -41.49 -65.02
C MET A 1 -22.86 -41.32 -63.51
N LYS A 2 -22.31 -42.29 -62.71
CA LYS A 2 -22.21 -42.16 -61.24
C LYS A 2 -20.91 -41.44 -60.74
N ARG A 3 -19.87 -41.33 -61.56
CA ARG A 3 -18.60 -40.71 -61.11
C ARG A 3 -18.59 -39.15 -61.21
N TRP A 4 -19.35 -38.57 -62.09
CA TRP A 4 -19.40 -37.10 -62.27
C TRP A 4 -20.21 -36.36 -61.16
N LYS A 5 -21.23 -37.05 -60.56
CA LYS A 5 -21.96 -36.48 -59.45
C LYS A 5 -21.13 -36.32 -58.16
N ARG A 6 -20.07 -37.14 -57.95
CA ARG A 6 -19.16 -37.03 -56.78
C ARG A 6 -18.19 -35.86 -56.90
N PHE A 7 -17.76 -35.51 -58.10
CA PHE A 7 -16.87 -34.35 -58.31
C PHE A 7 -17.61 -33.01 -58.17
N LEU A 8 -18.85 -32.94 -58.57
CA LEU A 8 -19.70 -31.74 -58.37
C LEU A 8 -20.05 -31.52 -56.91
N LEU A 9 -20.25 -32.54 -56.10
CA LEU A 9 -20.52 -32.41 -54.69
C LEU A 9 -19.26 -31.95 -53.88
N LEU A 10 -18.07 -32.45 -54.26
CA LEU A 10 -16.79 -32.02 -53.67
C LEU A 10 -16.44 -30.57 -54.01
N GLY A 11 -16.69 -30.17 -55.28
CA GLY A 11 -16.47 -28.76 -55.70
C GLY A 11 -17.42 -27.78 -55.01
N PHE A 12 -18.67 -28.18 -54.77
CA PHE A 12 -19.66 -27.32 -54.08
C PHE A 12 -19.38 -27.18 -52.57
N VAL A 13 -18.88 -28.24 -51.93
CA VAL A 13 -18.44 -28.19 -50.51
C VAL A 13 -17.16 -27.31 -50.38
N PHE A 14 -16.25 -27.35 -51.34
CA PHE A 14 -15.05 -26.52 -51.32
C PHE A 14 -15.33 -25.01 -51.53
N ILE A 15 -16.31 -24.69 -52.41
CA ILE A 15 -16.73 -23.29 -52.64
C ILE A 15 -17.47 -22.75 -51.43
N LEU A 16 -18.26 -23.55 -50.72
CA LEU A 16 -18.94 -23.12 -49.50
C LEU A 16 -17.94 -22.90 -48.34
N LEU A 17 -16.88 -23.68 -48.23
CA LEU A 17 -15.85 -23.50 -47.19
C LEU A 17 -14.98 -22.27 -47.47
N THR A 18 -14.62 -21.99 -48.73
CA THR A 18 -13.83 -20.79 -49.07
C THR A 18 -14.65 -19.52 -49.00
N GLY A 19 -15.94 -19.52 -49.29
CA GLY A 19 -16.83 -18.37 -49.15
C GLY A 19 -17.04 -17.95 -47.69
N CYS A 20 -17.18 -18.93 -46.79
CA CYS A 20 -17.29 -18.65 -45.35
C CYS A 20 -15.98 -18.02 -44.76
N THR A 21 -14.81 -18.54 -45.17
CA THR A 21 -13.53 -18.04 -44.63
C THR A 21 -13.18 -16.64 -45.12
N ALA A 22 -13.51 -16.31 -46.39
CA ALA A 22 -13.30 -14.99 -46.95
C ALA A 22 -14.18 -13.92 -46.21
N ASN A 23 -15.43 -14.27 -45.88
CA ASN A 23 -16.34 -13.40 -45.15
C ASN A 23 -15.87 -13.17 -43.69
N HIS A 24 -15.38 -14.21 -43.02
CA HIS A 24 -14.86 -14.10 -41.66
C HIS A 24 -13.61 -13.21 -41.61
N SER A 25 -12.72 -13.25 -42.60
CA SER A 25 -11.54 -12.40 -42.65
C SER A 25 -11.87 -10.91 -42.75
N GLU A 26 -12.85 -10.55 -43.57
CA GLU A 26 -13.32 -9.16 -43.68
C GLU A 26 -14.03 -8.71 -42.40
N SER A 27 -14.89 -9.54 -41.85
CA SER A 27 -15.59 -9.26 -40.60
C SER A 27 -14.64 -9.12 -39.41
N TYR A 28 -13.58 -9.92 -39.35
CA TYR A 28 -12.54 -9.82 -38.31
C TYR A 28 -11.77 -8.50 -38.43
N ARG A 29 -11.40 -8.11 -39.65
CA ARG A 29 -10.73 -6.83 -39.89
C ARG A 29 -11.60 -5.65 -39.49
N TRP A 30 -12.87 -5.68 -39.86
CA TRP A 30 -13.85 -4.69 -39.46
C TRP A 30 -14.03 -4.61 -37.93
N ALA A 31 -14.08 -5.75 -37.23
CA ALA A 31 -14.14 -5.78 -35.77
C ALA A 31 -12.87 -5.17 -35.12
N LEU A 32 -11.68 -5.39 -35.71
CA LEU A 32 -10.44 -4.75 -35.27
C LEU A 32 -10.50 -3.22 -35.48
N ASP A 33 -11.08 -2.74 -36.59
CA ASP A 33 -11.22 -1.31 -36.85
C ASP A 33 -12.15 -0.65 -35.82
N ILE A 34 -13.27 -1.29 -35.45
CA ILE A 34 -14.17 -0.84 -34.38
C ILE A 34 -13.43 -0.83 -33.04
N PHE A 35 -12.69 -1.89 -32.72
CA PHE A 35 -11.89 -1.95 -31.50
C PHE A 35 -10.87 -0.80 -31.44
N ALA A 36 -10.19 -0.52 -32.55
CA ALA A 36 -9.21 0.56 -32.66
C ALA A 36 -9.84 1.97 -32.54
N SER A 37 -11.14 2.12 -32.87
CA SER A 37 -11.88 3.38 -32.66
C SER A 37 -12.30 3.61 -31.21
N GLY A 38 -12.15 2.62 -30.32
CA GLY A 38 -12.57 2.71 -28.92
C GLY A 38 -14.03 2.32 -28.66
N GLU A 39 -14.76 1.87 -29.70
CA GLU A 39 -16.16 1.43 -29.58
C GLU A 39 -16.24 0.01 -29.05
N TYR A 40 -15.82 -0.19 -27.77
CA TYR A 40 -15.58 -1.52 -27.19
C TYR A 40 -16.82 -2.39 -27.09
N GLU A 41 -17.98 -1.81 -26.82
CA GLU A 41 -19.25 -2.57 -26.77
C GLU A 41 -19.62 -3.15 -28.15
N GLU A 42 -19.47 -2.36 -29.23
CA GLU A 42 -19.70 -2.81 -30.59
C GLU A 42 -18.65 -3.79 -31.08
N ALA A 43 -17.38 -3.55 -30.70
CA ALA A 43 -16.27 -4.44 -30.98
C ALA A 43 -16.51 -5.82 -30.36
N ALA A 44 -16.92 -5.88 -29.07
CA ALA A 44 -17.23 -7.11 -28.40
C ALA A 44 -18.29 -7.93 -29.15
N GLN A 45 -19.40 -7.28 -29.53
CA GLN A 45 -20.47 -7.91 -30.28
C GLN A 45 -20.04 -8.41 -31.67
N ALA A 46 -19.16 -7.64 -32.33
CA ALA A 46 -18.60 -8.02 -33.63
C ALA A 46 -17.71 -9.25 -33.52
N PHE A 47 -16.83 -9.30 -32.52
CA PHE A 47 -15.95 -10.45 -32.26
C PHE A 47 -16.75 -11.70 -31.80
N GLU A 48 -17.76 -11.53 -30.95
CA GLU A 48 -18.64 -12.62 -30.50
C GLU A 48 -19.31 -13.37 -31.66
N LYS A 49 -19.73 -12.64 -32.70
CA LYS A 49 -20.30 -13.22 -33.93
C LYS A 49 -19.29 -14.07 -34.73
N LEU A 50 -18.01 -13.83 -34.54
CA LEU A 50 -16.93 -14.54 -35.21
C LEU A 50 -16.52 -15.84 -34.47
N GLY A 51 -16.96 -15.99 -33.21
CA GLY A 51 -16.66 -17.17 -32.39
C GLY A 51 -15.17 -17.44 -32.26
N ASP A 52 -14.76 -18.66 -32.64
CA ASP A 52 -13.36 -19.11 -32.51
C ASP A 52 -12.46 -18.68 -33.69
N TYR A 53 -12.93 -17.77 -34.56
CA TYR A 53 -12.11 -17.32 -35.68
C TYR A 53 -10.93 -16.48 -35.19
N GLN A 54 -9.70 -16.94 -35.41
CA GLN A 54 -8.46 -16.28 -34.93
C GLN A 54 -8.50 -16.02 -33.41
N GLN A 55 -8.32 -14.75 -33.00
CA GLN A 55 -8.34 -14.32 -31.60
C GLN A 55 -9.69 -13.66 -31.22
N SER A 56 -10.76 -13.90 -32.00
CA SER A 56 -12.05 -13.21 -31.77
C SER A 56 -12.58 -13.39 -30.37
N ALA A 57 -12.52 -14.59 -29.81
CA ALA A 57 -12.99 -14.85 -28.44
C ALA A 57 -12.19 -14.02 -27.40
N GLN A 58 -10.86 -13.89 -27.59
CA GLN A 58 -10.03 -13.08 -26.70
C GLN A 58 -10.29 -11.58 -26.86
N TYR A 59 -10.46 -11.09 -28.09
CA TYR A 59 -10.81 -9.70 -28.35
C TYR A 59 -12.21 -9.35 -27.85
N ALA A 60 -13.18 -10.27 -27.94
CA ALA A 60 -14.51 -10.09 -27.37
C ALA A 60 -14.43 -9.92 -25.84
N ALA A 61 -13.74 -10.84 -25.16
CA ALA A 61 -13.50 -10.74 -23.72
C ALA A 61 -12.77 -9.45 -23.36
N TYR A 62 -11.68 -9.12 -24.05
CA TYR A 62 -10.91 -7.91 -23.79
C TYR A 62 -11.76 -6.64 -23.96
N SER A 63 -12.59 -6.57 -25.01
CA SER A 63 -13.50 -5.45 -25.23
C SER A 63 -14.57 -5.33 -24.12
N ARG A 64 -15.15 -6.45 -23.68
CA ARG A 64 -16.09 -6.47 -22.54
C ARG A 64 -15.40 -5.98 -21.26
N GLY A 65 -14.20 -6.47 -20.99
CA GLY A 65 -13.38 -6.00 -19.87
C GLY A 65 -13.12 -4.50 -19.92
N LEU A 66 -12.80 -3.94 -21.11
CA LEU A 66 -12.56 -2.50 -21.30
C LEU A 66 -13.81 -1.65 -21.02
N VAL A 67 -15.01 -2.10 -21.43
CA VAL A 67 -16.26 -1.40 -21.10
C VAL A 67 -16.44 -1.24 -19.60
N LEU A 68 -16.19 -2.29 -18.84
CA LEU A 68 -16.30 -2.27 -17.37
C LEU A 68 -15.14 -1.47 -16.73
N TRP A 69 -13.95 -1.60 -17.29
CA TRP A 69 -12.77 -0.85 -16.87
C TRP A 69 -12.97 0.67 -16.94
N GLU A 70 -13.52 1.17 -18.05
CA GLU A 70 -13.83 2.60 -18.23
C GLU A 70 -14.90 3.11 -17.26
N GLN A 71 -15.73 2.21 -16.71
CA GLN A 71 -16.71 2.52 -15.68
C GLN A 71 -16.14 2.44 -14.26
N GLY A 72 -14.87 2.01 -14.12
CA GLY A 72 -14.25 1.72 -12.82
C GLY A 72 -14.77 0.44 -12.16
N ASP A 73 -15.50 -0.40 -12.89
CA ASP A 73 -16.05 -1.65 -12.38
C ASP A 73 -15.04 -2.80 -12.54
N TYR A 74 -13.95 -2.69 -11.79
CA TYR A 74 -12.82 -3.61 -11.88
C TYR A 74 -13.17 -5.03 -11.44
N LEU A 75 -14.07 -5.18 -10.46
CA LEU A 75 -14.50 -6.50 -9.97
C LEU A 75 -15.22 -7.31 -11.05
N ASN A 76 -16.11 -6.67 -11.79
CA ASN A 76 -16.80 -7.31 -12.90
C ASN A 76 -15.94 -7.40 -14.17
N ALA A 77 -14.88 -6.59 -14.31
CA ALA A 77 -13.94 -6.66 -15.42
C ALA A 77 -12.97 -7.85 -15.29
N GLU A 78 -12.61 -8.27 -14.06
CA GLU A 78 -11.64 -9.32 -13.77
C GLU A 78 -11.86 -10.60 -14.60
N PRO A 79 -13.05 -11.26 -14.60
CA PRO A 79 -13.26 -12.52 -15.32
C PRO A 79 -13.13 -12.38 -16.85
N TYR A 80 -13.28 -11.18 -17.40
CA TYR A 80 -13.08 -10.93 -18.81
C TYR A 80 -11.58 -10.83 -19.13
N PHE A 81 -10.80 -10.12 -18.34
CA PHE A 81 -9.35 -10.04 -18.54
C PHE A 81 -8.65 -11.36 -18.23
N GLU A 82 -9.17 -12.19 -17.33
CA GLU A 82 -8.69 -13.54 -17.07
C GLU A 82 -8.67 -14.40 -18.35
N GLN A 83 -9.68 -14.27 -19.22
CA GLN A 83 -9.81 -15.02 -20.48
C GLN A 83 -8.85 -14.53 -21.57
N CYS A 84 -8.23 -13.37 -21.42
CA CYS A 84 -7.39 -12.74 -22.45
C CYS A 84 -6.05 -12.21 -21.94
N GLN A 85 -5.48 -12.82 -20.91
CA GLN A 85 -4.23 -12.36 -20.26
C GLN A 85 -3.05 -12.22 -21.21
N THR A 86 -3.02 -13.01 -22.30
CA THR A 86 -1.94 -12.97 -23.32
C THR A 86 -2.17 -11.94 -24.42
N LEU A 87 -3.35 -11.32 -24.46
CA LEU A 87 -3.72 -10.34 -25.46
C LEU A 87 -3.46 -8.91 -24.94
N LEU A 88 -2.69 -8.12 -25.68
CA LEU A 88 -2.42 -6.72 -25.34
C LEU A 88 -1.97 -6.55 -23.88
N MET A 89 -2.71 -5.73 -23.11
CA MET A 89 -2.46 -5.49 -21.69
C MET A 89 -3.37 -6.36 -20.78
N GLY A 90 -3.97 -7.43 -21.31
CA GLY A 90 -4.94 -8.26 -20.57
C GLY A 90 -4.40 -8.82 -19.26
N GLY A 91 -3.14 -9.26 -19.24
CA GLY A 91 -2.50 -9.78 -18.03
C GLY A 91 -2.30 -8.72 -16.94
N GLN A 92 -1.90 -7.49 -17.32
CA GLN A 92 -1.76 -6.40 -16.35
C GLN A 92 -3.11 -5.93 -15.82
N ARG A 93 -4.12 -5.81 -16.69
CA ARG A 93 -5.48 -5.44 -16.28
C ARG A 93 -6.11 -6.51 -15.41
N TYR A 94 -5.91 -7.79 -15.74
CA TYR A 94 -6.32 -8.88 -14.86
C TYR A 94 -5.69 -8.76 -13.47
N ALA A 95 -4.38 -8.59 -13.40
CA ALA A 95 -3.67 -8.48 -12.13
C ALA A 95 -4.14 -7.26 -11.31
N TYR A 96 -4.42 -6.14 -11.98
CA TYR A 96 -4.96 -4.96 -11.32
C TYR A 96 -6.38 -5.20 -10.78
N CYS A 97 -7.28 -5.77 -11.59
CA CYS A 97 -8.63 -6.11 -11.13
C CYS A 97 -8.61 -7.11 -9.97
N HIS A 98 -7.70 -8.09 -10.03
CA HIS A 98 -7.50 -9.04 -8.94
C HIS A 98 -7.03 -8.37 -7.65
N ALA A 99 -6.11 -7.42 -7.74
CA ALA A 99 -5.67 -6.62 -6.59
C ALA A 99 -6.82 -5.78 -5.99
N CYS A 100 -7.67 -5.18 -6.84
CA CYS A 100 -8.90 -4.50 -6.41
C CYS A 100 -9.88 -5.45 -5.69
N ALA A 101 -9.97 -6.71 -6.15
CA ALA A 101 -10.82 -7.70 -5.51
C ALA A 101 -10.31 -8.09 -4.11
N LEU A 102 -8.98 -8.23 -3.93
CA LEU A 102 -8.37 -8.44 -2.61
C LEU A 102 -8.62 -7.25 -1.67
N GLU A 103 -8.45 -6.02 -2.17
CA GLU A 103 -8.73 -4.80 -1.41
C GLU A 103 -10.20 -4.75 -0.97
N ALA A 104 -11.14 -5.00 -1.88
CA ALA A 104 -12.57 -5.04 -1.59
C ALA A 104 -12.95 -6.16 -0.59
N ALA A 105 -12.23 -7.27 -0.59
CA ALA A 105 -12.38 -8.36 0.37
C ALA A 105 -11.78 -8.05 1.75
N GLY A 106 -11.02 -6.95 1.90
CA GLY A 106 -10.33 -6.57 3.12
C GLY A 106 -9.02 -7.32 3.38
N ASP A 107 -8.49 -8.03 2.38
CA ASP A 107 -7.15 -8.63 2.41
C ASP A 107 -6.09 -7.57 2.07
N ALA A 108 -5.83 -6.69 3.02
CA ALA A 108 -4.91 -5.57 2.81
C ALA A 108 -3.48 -6.03 2.48
N ALA A 109 -2.97 -7.06 3.16
CA ALA A 109 -1.62 -7.58 2.89
C ALA A 109 -1.53 -8.20 1.48
N GLY A 110 -2.53 -8.99 1.08
CA GLY A 110 -2.60 -9.56 -0.26
C GLY A 110 -2.77 -8.49 -1.35
N ALA A 111 -3.61 -7.49 -1.11
CA ALA A 111 -3.81 -6.36 -2.01
C ALA A 111 -2.51 -5.54 -2.18
N ALA A 112 -1.82 -5.21 -1.09
CA ALA A 112 -0.55 -4.49 -1.12
C ALA A 112 0.49 -5.23 -1.96
N GLU A 113 0.66 -6.55 -1.75
CA GLU A 113 1.57 -7.36 -2.53
C GLU A 113 1.20 -7.38 -4.02
N ALA A 114 -0.11 -7.53 -4.33
CA ALA A 114 -0.59 -7.60 -5.70
C ALA A 114 -0.41 -6.27 -6.45
N PHE A 115 -0.78 -5.14 -5.84
CA PHE A 115 -0.55 -3.81 -6.40
C PHE A 115 0.93 -3.48 -6.52
N GLY A 116 1.75 -3.86 -5.54
CA GLY A 116 3.20 -3.64 -5.56
C GLY A 116 3.91 -4.30 -6.75
N LYS A 117 3.42 -5.47 -7.21
CA LYS A 117 3.93 -6.15 -8.41
C LYS A 117 3.60 -5.42 -9.73
N LEU A 118 2.59 -4.55 -9.72
CA LEU A 118 2.16 -3.78 -10.88
C LEU A 118 3.00 -2.51 -11.10
N GLY A 119 3.68 -2.03 -10.04
CA GLY A 119 4.52 -0.83 -10.11
C GLY A 119 3.73 0.40 -10.56
N ASP A 120 4.18 1.01 -11.67
CA ASP A 120 3.61 2.25 -12.21
C ASP A 120 2.37 2.02 -13.11
N PHE A 121 1.77 0.82 -13.07
CA PHE A 121 0.57 0.56 -13.87
C PHE A 121 -0.64 1.27 -13.22
N GLU A 122 -1.27 2.19 -13.95
CA GLU A 122 -2.39 3.04 -13.47
C GLU A 122 -2.02 3.71 -12.12
N ASP A 123 -2.86 3.59 -11.11
CA ASP A 123 -2.61 4.10 -9.76
C ASP A 123 -2.23 2.97 -8.76
N ALA A 124 -1.75 1.84 -9.25
CA ALA A 124 -1.41 0.67 -8.43
C ALA A 124 -0.41 1.01 -7.30
N ALA A 125 0.56 1.91 -7.55
CA ALA A 125 1.51 2.33 -6.53
C ALA A 125 0.82 3.04 -5.35
N LEU A 126 -0.22 3.83 -5.60
CA LEU A 126 -0.98 4.52 -4.55
C LEU A 126 -1.85 3.53 -3.75
N HIS A 127 -2.49 2.57 -4.44
CA HIS A 127 -3.23 1.48 -3.79
C HIS A 127 -2.31 0.55 -2.99
N HIS A 128 -1.08 0.31 -3.45
CA HIS A 128 -0.07 -0.40 -2.67
C HIS A 128 0.16 0.28 -1.31
N TYR A 129 0.46 1.57 -1.30
CA TYR A 129 0.65 2.32 -0.05
C TYR A 129 -0.62 2.36 0.80
N TYR A 130 -1.79 2.53 0.21
CA TYR A 130 -3.05 2.49 0.95
C TYR A 130 -3.20 1.19 1.73
N ASN A 131 -3.00 0.05 1.08
CA ASN A 131 -3.15 -1.26 1.69
C ASN A 131 -2.03 -1.59 2.69
N GLU A 132 -0.78 -1.15 2.45
CA GLU A 132 0.30 -1.21 3.43
C GLU A 132 -0.07 -0.41 4.71
N GLY A 133 -0.65 0.77 4.53
CA GLY A 133 -1.15 1.58 5.64
C GLY A 133 -2.24 0.89 6.46
N VAL A 134 -3.22 0.25 5.79
CA VAL A 134 -4.28 -0.53 6.45
C VAL A 134 -3.71 -1.70 7.23
N ASP A 135 -2.76 -2.44 6.66
CA ASP A 135 -2.11 -3.57 7.32
C ASP A 135 -1.27 -3.11 8.52
N ALA A 136 -0.52 -2.01 8.38
CA ALA A 136 0.26 -1.41 9.46
C ALA A 136 -0.64 -0.91 10.61
N GLU A 137 -1.76 -0.25 10.31
CA GLU A 137 -2.75 0.19 11.31
C GLU A 137 -3.31 -0.99 12.09
N ASN A 138 -3.68 -2.09 11.41
CA ASN A 138 -4.17 -3.32 12.04
C ASN A 138 -3.13 -3.95 13.00
N ARG A 139 -1.84 -3.83 12.69
CA ARG A 139 -0.73 -4.28 13.55
C ARG A 139 -0.31 -3.26 14.60
N LYS A 140 -0.93 -2.08 14.61
CA LYS A 140 -0.59 -0.92 15.47
C LYS A 140 0.83 -0.38 15.23
N ASP A 141 1.35 -0.58 14.04
CA ASP A 141 2.57 0.07 13.56
C ASP A 141 2.20 1.48 13.05
N TYR A 142 2.01 2.38 13.99
CA TYR A 142 1.45 3.70 13.70
C TYR A 142 2.36 4.56 12.84
N GLU A 143 3.67 4.48 13.05
CA GLU A 143 4.64 5.23 12.25
C GLU A 143 4.57 4.86 10.78
N LYS A 144 4.56 3.55 10.49
CA LYS A 144 4.40 3.04 9.14
C LYS A 144 3.03 3.40 8.55
N ALA A 145 1.94 3.23 9.32
CA ALA A 145 0.60 3.55 8.86
C ALA A 145 0.45 5.03 8.47
N LEU A 146 0.98 5.96 9.28
CA LEU A 146 0.98 7.39 8.96
C LEU A 146 1.74 7.70 7.67
N TYR A 147 2.92 7.09 7.50
CA TYR A 147 3.72 7.25 6.29
C TYR A 147 2.99 6.73 5.05
N ASP A 148 2.44 5.53 5.12
CA ASP A 148 1.82 4.87 3.98
C ASP A 148 0.51 5.55 3.57
N TYR A 149 -0.36 5.95 4.51
CA TYR A 149 -1.54 6.74 4.17
C TYR A 149 -1.19 8.11 3.57
N ALA A 150 -0.14 8.75 4.04
CA ALA A 150 0.33 9.99 3.42
C ALA A 150 0.84 9.77 1.99
N ALA A 151 1.54 8.66 1.74
CA ALA A 151 2.02 8.27 0.42
C ALA A 151 0.89 7.87 -0.54
N ALA A 152 -0.17 7.22 -0.03
CA ALA A 152 -1.37 6.86 -0.79
C ALA A 152 -2.17 8.09 -1.27
N GLY A 153 -2.04 9.21 -0.57
CA GLY A 153 -2.68 10.47 -0.96
C GLY A 153 -4.21 10.40 -0.90
N ASN A 154 -4.86 10.53 -2.06
CA ASN A 154 -6.33 10.58 -2.15
C ASN A 154 -6.96 9.26 -2.62
N VAL A 155 -6.19 8.17 -2.67
CA VAL A 155 -6.74 6.86 -3.03
C VAL A 155 -7.66 6.36 -1.91
N ALA A 156 -8.79 5.80 -2.30
CA ALA A 156 -9.83 5.31 -1.40
C ALA A 156 -10.15 6.35 -0.30
N ASP A 157 -10.06 5.96 0.98
CA ASP A 157 -10.26 6.84 2.14
C ASP A 157 -8.92 7.16 2.89
N ALA A 158 -7.77 7.05 2.21
CA ALA A 158 -6.44 7.21 2.80
C ALA A 158 -6.28 8.54 3.57
N SER A 159 -6.71 9.66 2.98
CA SER A 159 -6.62 10.99 3.62
C SER A 159 -7.48 11.07 4.89
N ASP A 160 -8.68 10.49 4.87
CA ASP A 160 -9.58 10.46 6.04
C ASP A 160 -9.02 9.55 7.13
N ARG A 161 -8.44 8.39 6.76
CA ARG A 161 -7.76 7.48 7.68
C ARG A 161 -6.54 8.14 8.31
N LEU A 162 -5.71 8.80 7.52
CA LEU A 162 -4.55 9.54 8.01
C LEU A 162 -4.96 10.55 9.09
N LEU A 163 -5.95 11.38 8.79
CA LEU A 163 -6.40 12.42 9.70
C LEU A 163 -7.00 11.82 10.99
N ASN A 164 -7.79 10.75 10.86
CA ASN A 164 -8.39 10.06 12.00
C ASN A 164 -7.30 9.40 12.88
N LEU A 165 -6.34 8.71 12.28
CA LEU A 165 -5.25 8.06 12.98
C LEU A 165 -4.37 9.08 13.72
N GLN A 166 -4.04 10.20 13.06
CA GLN A 166 -3.32 11.31 13.70
C GLN A 166 -4.06 11.81 14.94
N GLY A 167 -5.36 11.98 14.85
CA GLY A 167 -6.21 12.41 15.99
C GLY A 167 -6.22 11.40 17.14
N GLN A 168 -6.32 10.11 16.82
CA GLN A 168 -6.29 9.04 17.82
C GLN A 168 -4.94 8.97 18.55
N ILE A 169 -3.84 9.01 17.80
CA ILE A 169 -2.49 8.98 18.36
C ILE A 169 -2.25 10.21 19.24
N TYR A 170 -2.67 11.41 18.79
CA TYR A 170 -2.53 12.63 19.56
C TYR A 170 -3.26 12.57 20.90
N ASN A 171 -4.51 12.09 20.89
CA ASN A 171 -5.30 11.94 22.13
C ASN A 171 -4.64 10.92 23.07
N ARG A 172 -4.15 9.79 22.53
CA ARG A 172 -3.44 8.80 23.36
C ARG A 172 -2.16 9.36 23.95
N ALA A 173 -1.40 10.15 23.21
CA ALA A 173 -0.21 10.82 23.73
C ALA A 173 -0.52 11.80 24.86
N ILE A 174 -1.65 12.54 24.79
CA ILE A 174 -2.12 13.41 25.87
C ILE A 174 -2.45 12.58 27.12
N GLU A 175 -3.19 11.47 26.97
CA GLU A 175 -3.51 10.57 28.08
C GLU A 175 -2.25 10.04 28.76
N LEU A 176 -1.29 9.53 27.99
CA LEU A 176 -0.02 9.00 28.49
C LEU A 176 0.78 10.07 29.26
N ARG A 177 0.79 11.32 28.76
CA ARG A 177 1.39 12.43 29.46
C ARG A 177 0.73 12.67 30.83
N GLU A 178 -0.59 12.61 30.91
CA GLU A 178 -1.35 12.76 32.18
C GLU A 178 -1.10 11.59 33.14
N GLU A 179 -0.92 10.37 32.58
CA GLU A 179 -0.53 9.16 33.32
C GLU A 179 0.94 9.16 33.73
N ARG A 180 1.73 10.15 33.32
CA ARG A 180 3.19 10.28 33.53
C ARG A 180 4.01 9.19 32.81
N SER A 181 3.44 8.56 31.81
CA SER A 181 4.12 7.64 30.89
C SER A 181 4.84 8.44 29.80
N TYR A 182 5.83 9.25 30.22
CA TYR A 182 6.41 10.26 29.34
C TYR A 182 7.15 9.68 28.14
N GLU A 183 7.87 8.58 28.27
CA GLU A 183 8.62 7.98 27.16
C GLU A 183 7.67 7.60 26.01
N GLU A 184 6.56 6.96 26.33
CA GLU A 184 5.55 6.57 25.35
C GLU A 184 4.85 7.81 24.75
N ALA A 185 4.56 8.82 25.59
CA ALA A 185 3.95 10.07 25.13
C ALA A 185 4.90 10.82 24.16
N ILE A 186 6.19 10.91 24.48
CA ILE A 186 7.21 11.52 23.64
C ILE A 186 7.28 10.81 22.29
N TYR A 187 7.32 9.48 22.30
CA TYR A 187 7.32 8.68 21.06
C TYR A 187 6.13 9.01 20.18
N LEU A 188 4.89 8.96 20.74
CA LEU A 188 3.68 9.23 19.98
C LEU A 188 3.61 10.68 19.45
N PHE A 189 4.01 11.66 20.24
CA PHE A 189 4.10 13.04 19.76
C PHE A 189 5.17 13.21 18.68
N THR A 190 6.27 12.49 18.77
CA THR A 190 7.37 12.57 17.79
C THR A 190 6.96 12.04 16.42
N ILE A 191 6.27 10.87 16.36
CA ILE A 191 5.81 10.30 15.08
C ILE A 191 4.72 11.15 14.40
N LEU A 192 4.02 11.98 15.17
CA LEU A 192 3.02 12.92 14.64
C LEU A 192 3.63 14.16 13.97
N GLY A 193 4.91 14.47 14.25
CA GLY A 193 5.60 15.62 13.66
C GLY A 193 4.86 16.94 13.90
N ASP A 194 4.49 17.60 12.79
CA ASP A 194 3.84 18.92 12.84
C ASP A 194 2.32 18.87 13.07
N TYR A 195 1.74 17.68 13.31
CA TYR A 195 0.32 17.60 13.55
C TYR A 195 -0.08 18.32 14.85
N LEU A 196 -0.97 19.30 14.75
CA LEU A 196 -1.39 20.18 15.85
C LEU A 196 -0.17 20.79 16.57
N SER A 197 0.01 20.46 17.86
CA SER A 197 1.12 20.94 18.69
C SER A 197 2.08 19.81 19.09
N SER A 198 2.09 18.68 18.37
CA SER A 198 2.81 17.46 18.75
C SER A 198 4.30 17.69 18.98
N ALA A 199 5.00 18.35 18.07
CA ALA A 199 6.42 18.64 18.21
C ALA A 199 6.74 19.42 19.49
N ARG A 200 5.90 20.41 19.84
CA ARG A 200 6.05 21.17 21.10
C ARG A 200 5.74 20.30 22.31
N GLN A 201 4.68 19.49 22.26
CA GLN A 201 4.30 18.57 23.34
C GLN A 201 5.40 17.54 23.63
N ALA A 202 6.05 17.01 22.59
CA ALA A 202 7.19 16.10 22.74
C ALA A 202 8.32 16.76 23.56
N VAL A 203 8.72 17.99 23.18
CA VAL A 203 9.77 18.74 23.89
C VAL A 203 9.36 19.05 25.33
N GLU A 204 8.12 19.48 25.57
CA GLU A 204 7.61 19.75 26.92
C GLU A 204 7.61 18.48 27.79
N CYS A 205 7.16 17.34 27.25
CA CYS A 205 7.19 16.04 27.95
C CYS A 205 8.63 15.61 28.27
N GLU A 206 9.55 15.74 27.31
CA GLU A 206 10.97 15.42 27.52
C GLU A 206 11.59 16.27 28.65
N GLN A 207 11.28 17.56 28.68
CA GLN A 207 11.77 18.44 29.72
C GLN A 207 11.22 18.03 31.11
N ILE A 208 9.93 17.76 31.22
CA ILE A 208 9.31 17.32 32.49
C ILE A 208 9.92 15.98 32.94
N PHE A 209 10.08 15.04 32.02
CA PHE A 209 10.65 13.72 32.30
C PHE A 209 12.07 13.81 32.85
N ARG A 210 12.91 14.62 32.19
CA ARG A 210 14.30 14.87 32.64
C ARG A 210 14.35 15.58 34.01
N ASP A 211 13.44 16.52 34.26
CA ASP A 211 13.34 17.20 35.56
C ASP A 211 12.96 16.21 36.68
N GLU A 212 12.06 15.28 36.41
CA GLU A 212 11.66 14.23 37.36
C GLU A 212 12.81 13.25 37.62
N GLN A 213 13.50 12.78 36.58
CA GLN A 213 14.65 11.90 36.72
C GLN A 213 15.79 12.56 37.50
N TYR A 214 16.06 13.84 37.21
CA TYR A 214 17.05 14.60 37.96
C TYR A 214 16.69 14.72 39.45
N SER A 215 15.41 15.01 39.77
CA SER A 215 14.95 15.11 41.15
C SER A 215 14.99 13.76 41.88
N GLN A 216 14.74 12.66 41.16
CA GLN A 216 14.87 11.31 41.67
C GLN A 216 16.33 10.95 42.00
N ALA A 217 17.26 11.26 41.06
CA ALA A 217 18.67 11.05 41.28
C ALA A 217 19.20 11.84 42.50
N ASP A 218 18.74 13.10 42.66
CA ASP A 218 19.05 13.94 43.81
C ASP A 218 18.54 13.30 45.12
N ALA A 219 17.31 12.83 45.14
CA ALA A 219 16.77 12.15 46.29
C ALA A 219 17.52 10.85 46.65
N MET A 220 17.95 10.07 45.65
CA MET A 220 18.78 8.85 45.83
C MET A 220 20.13 9.20 46.45
N GLU A 221 20.81 10.24 45.95
CA GLU A 221 22.09 10.67 46.53
C GLU A 221 21.94 11.13 48.00
N MET A 222 20.89 11.91 48.28
CA MET A 222 20.56 12.34 49.67
C MET A 222 20.25 11.18 50.58
N ALA A 223 19.64 10.11 50.08
CA ALA A 223 19.35 8.87 50.83
C ALA A 223 20.56 7.94 51.00
N GLY A 224 21.69 8.24 50.33
CA GLY A 224 22.93 7.47 50.39
C GLY A 224 22.99 6.35 49.35
N ASP A 225 22.00 6.22 48.45
CA ASP A 225 22.04 5.33 47.27
C ASP A 225 22.89 5.98 46.18
N LEU A 226 24.20 5.95 46.38
CA LEU A 226 25.16 6.60 45.47
C LEU A 226 25.22 5.92 44.11
N GLN A 227 25.04 4.59 44.05
CA GLN A 227 25.07 3.86 42.79
C GLN A 227 23.84 4.19 41.96
N GLY A 228 22.64 4.14 42.55
CA GLY A 228 21.41 4.49 41.85
C GLY A 228 21.40 5.94 41.35
N ALA A 229 21.92 6.88 42.18
CA ALA A 229 22.09 8.27 41.78
C ALA A 229 23.09 8.44 40.61
N TYR A 230 24.23 7.75 40.66
CA TYR A 230 25.21 7.74 39.57
C TYR A 230 24.61 7.23 38.25
N ASP A 231 23.96 6.08 38.31
CA ASP A 231 23.37 5.48 37.13
C ASP A 231 22.36 6.44 36.48
N LEU A 232 21.49 7.07 37.29
CA LEU A 232 20.46 7.97 36.78
C LEU A 232 21.05 9.30 36.28
N PHE A 233 21.98 9.94 37.00
CA PHE A 233 22.65 11.15 36.51
C PHE A 233 23.42 10.91 35.21
N SER A 234 24.00 9.72 35.03
CA SER A 234 24.74 9.35 33.84
C SER A 234 23.86 9.29 32.58
N THR A 235 22.53 9.01 32.72
CA THR A 235 21.59 9.04 31.60
C THR A 235 21.20 10.48 31.20
N LEU A 236 21.34 11.46 32.10
CA LEU A 236 20.93 12.84 31.92
C LEU A 236 21.99 13.75 31.29
N THR A 237 22.74 13.19 30.35
CA THR A 237 23.85 13.94 29.70
C THR A 237 23.38 15.28 29.12
N GLY A 238 24.09 16.35 29.44
CA GLY A 238 23.76 17.71 28.99
C GLY A 238 22.56 18.36 29.67
N PHE A 239 22.00 17.73 30.70
CA PHE A 239 20.91 18.29 31.48
C PHE A 239 21.42 18.87 32.82
N ARG A 240 21.24 20.16 33.03
CA ARG A 240 21.74 20.87 34.23
C ARG A 240 23.20 20.52 34.51
N ASP A 241 23.52 20.13 35.75
CA ASP A 241 24.84 19.72 36.22
C ASP A 241 24.99 18.20 36.39
N ALA A 242 24.06 17.41 35.77
CA ALA A 242 24.01 15.95 35.93
C ALA A 242 25.33 15.24 35.61
N ALA A 243 26.01 15.67 34.52
CA ALA A 243 27.31 15.11 34.13
C ALA A 243 28.38 15.33 35.19
N GLN A 244 28.44 16.52 35.83
CA GLN A 244 29.36 16.81 36.94
C GLN A 244 29.05 15.93 38.15
N ARG A 245 27.77 15.82 38.51
CA ARG A 245 27.33 15.00 39.64
C ARG A 245 27.63 13.52 39.43
N ALA A 246 27.40 13.00 38.20
CA ALA A 246 27.80 11.64 37.83
C ALA A 246 29.32 11.42 38.03
N SER A 247 30.16 12.36 37.57
CA SER A 247 31.64 12.27 37.75
C SER A 247 32.04 12.30 39.22
N ASP A 248 31.41 13.14 40.04
CA ASP A 248 31.70 13.24 41.47
C ASP A 248 31.30 11.92 42.20
N LEU A 249 30.13 11.34 41.82
CA LEU A 249 29.67 10.09 42.35
C LEU A 249 30.55 8.89 41.90
N ALA A 250 30.98 8.86 40.62
CA ALA A 250 31.93 7.85 40.13
C ALA A 250 33.22 7.83 40.98
N SER A 251 33.76 9.02 41.28
CA SER A 251 34.96 9.17 42.14
C SER A 251 34.70 8.63 43.56
N ARG A 252 33.55 8.90 44.14
CA ARG A 252 33.15 8.41 45.47
C ARG A 252 32.94 6.88 45.51
N LEU A 253 32.48 6.30 44.39
CA LEU A 253 32.24 4.88 44.20
C LEU A 253 33.51 4.10 43.79
N GLY A 254 34.57 4.79 43.40
CA GLY A 254 35.80 4.15 42.91
C GLY A 254 35.63 3.59 41.48
N ILE A 255 34.67 4.13 40.69
CA ILE A 255 34.48 3.77 39.30
C ILE A 255 35.56 4.46 38.46
N PRO A 256 36.37 3.72 37.69
CA PRO A 256 37.44 4.32 36.88
C PRO A 256 36.87 5.20 35.77
N ASP A 257 37.50 6.35 35.53
CA ASP A 257 37.13 7.21 34.40
C ASP A 257 37.58 6.53 33.08
N THR A 258 36.61 6.16 32.26
CA THR A 258 36.88 5.50 30.97
C THR A 258 37.16 6.50 29.85
N SER A 259 37.22 7.82 30.13
CA SER A 259 37.47 8.87 29.13
C SER A 259 38.94 9.04 28.76
N GLU A 260 39.88 8.39 29.47
CA GLU A 260 41.33 8.48 29.22
C GLU A 260 41.93 7.35 28.34
N SER A 261 41.08 6.50 27.69
CA SER A 261 41.60 5.38 26.90
C SER A 261 41.24 5.49 25.40
N ASP A 262 41.67 6.62 24.75
CA ASP A 262 41.87 6.67 23.30
C ASP A 262 42.98 7.63 22.92
#